data_ac1fda113aad325d8423d6154f282b98
#
_entry.id   ac1fda113aad325d8423d6154f282b98
#
_cell.length_a   1.000
_cell.length_b   1.000
_cell.length_c   1.000
_cell.angle_alpha   90.00
_cell.angle_beta   90.00
_cell.angle_gamma   90.00
#
_symmetry.space_group_name_H-M   'P 1'
#
loop_
_entity.id
_entity.type
_entity.pdbx_description
1 polymer ?
#
loop_
_entity_poly.entity_id
_entity_poly.type
_entity_poly.pdbx_seq_one_letter_code
_entity_poly.pdbx_strand_id
1 'polypeptide(L)'
;MNIDNNKAQMRKGILEYCILMILEKGDAYASTIISDLKDAEMIVVEGTLYPLLTRQKNQGLLTYRWEESPQGPPRKYYSLTEQGRDYLKELHQSW
;
A
#
# COMPACT_ATOMS: atom_id res chain seq x y z
N MET A 1 9.76 -2.30 27.63
CA MET A 1 9.42 -1.81 26.29
C MET A 1 10.37 -2.41 25.28
N ASN A 2 9.84 -2.94 24.20
CA ASN A 2 10.66 -3.61 23.19
C ASN A 2 10.95 -2.65 22.04
N ILE A 3 12.20 -2.23 21.90
CA ILE A 3 12.64 -1.31 20.86
C ILE A 3 12.43 -1.91 19.46
N ASP A 4 12.68 -3.22 19.33
CA ASP A 4 12.52 -3.89 18.03
C ASP A 4 11.06 -3.90 17.57
N ASN A 5 10.11 -4.09 18.50
CA ASN A 5 8.69 -4.00 18.17
C ASN A 5 8.31 -2.59 17.75
N ASN A 6 8.86 -1.57 18.42
CA ASN A 6 8.58 -0.18 18.06
C ASN A 6 9.10 0.16 16.68
N LYS A 7 10.32 -0.31 16.34
CA LYS A 7 10.89 -0.11 15.00
C LYS A 7 10.07 -0.81 13.93
N ALA A 8 9.61 -2.04 14.21
CA ALA A 8 8.79 -2.78 13.26
C ALA A 8 7.46 -2.08 13.00
N GLN A 9 6.84 -1.52 14.04
CA GLN A 9 5.59 -0.79 13.90
C GLN A 9 5.79 0.53 13.13
N MET A 10 6.89 1.23 13.39
CA MET A 10 7.22 2.44 12.64
C MET A 10 7.42 2.14 11.17
N ARG A 11 8.16 1.08 10.86
CA ARG A 11 8.38 0.66 9.48
C ARG A 11 7.07 0.33 8.78
N LYS A 12 6.19 -0.40 9.48
CA LYS A 12 4.88 -0.76 8.97
C LYS A 12 4.05 0.48 8.65
N GLY A 13 4.05 1.48 9.54
CA GLY A 13 3.36 2.74 9.32
C GLY A 13 3.90 3.50 8.12
N ILE A 14 5.22 3.54 7.96
CA ILE A 14 5.86 4.18 6.80
C ILE A 14 5.47 3.47 5.51
N LEU A 15 5.48 2.13 5.51
CA LEU A 15 5.07 1.34 4.35
C LEU A 15 3.62 1.62 3.97
N GLU A 16 2.73 1.66 4.95
CA GLU A 16 1.32 1.93 4.69
C GLU A 16 1.12 3.32 4.09
N TYR A 17 1.84 4.31 4.59
CA TYR A 17 1.81 5.66 4.05
C TYR A 17 2.32 5.69 2.60
N CYS A 18 3.44 5.02 2.33
CA CYS A 18 4.01 4.96 0.98
C CYS A 18 3.08 4.26 0.00
N ILE A 19 2.38 3.21 0.42
CA ILE A 19 1.39 2.52 -0.41
C ILE A 19 0.30 3.49 -0.84
N LEU A 20 -0.22 4.27 0.09
CA LEU A 20 -1.27 5.26 -0.22
C LEU A 20 -0.76 6.31 -1.20
N MET A 21 0.48 6.78 -1.03
CA MET A 21 1.07 7.76 -1.93
C MET A 21 1.27 7.21 -3.34
N ILE A 22 1.66 5.94 -3.45
CA ILE A 22 1.81 5.28 -4.74
C ILE A 22 0.46 5.22 -5.45
N LEU A 23 -0.58 4.82 -4.73
CA LEU A 23 -1.94 4.71 -5.29
C LEU A 23 -2.56 6.07 -5.58
N GLU A 24 -2.12 7.12 -4.91
CA GLU A 24 -2.56 8.48 -5.22
C GLU A 24 -2.15 8.89 -6.63
N LYS A 25 -0.99 8.43 -7.09
CA LYS A 25 -0.48 8.74 -8.43
C LYS A 25 -1.21 7.95 -9.52
N GLY A 26 -1.76 6.80 -9.19
CA GLY A 26 -2.46 5.95 -10.14
C GLY A 26 -2.69 4.57 -9.57
N ASP A 27 -3.66 3.88 -10.15
CA ASP A 27 -3.97 2.50 -9.76
C ASP A 27 -2.80 1.59 -10.08
N ALA A 28 -2.63 0.54 -9.30
CA ALA A 28 -1.45 -0.31 -9.43
C ALA A 28 -1.71 -1.75 -9.00
N TYR A 29 -0.97 -2.66 -9.62
CA TYR A 29 -0.85 -4.05 -9.17
C TYR A 29 0.10 -4.13 -7.98
N ALA A 30 0.00 -5.22 -7.20
CA ALA A 30 0.93 -5.44 -6.09
C ALA A 30 2.38 -5.45 -6.55
N SER A 31 2.66 -6.05 -7.71
CA SER A 31 4.02 -6.07 -8.26
C SER A 31 4.56 -4.66 -8.55
N THR A 32 3.70 -3.77 -9.03
CA THR A 32 4.08 -2.38 -9.27
C THR A 32 4.35 -1.65 -7.97
N ILE A 33 3.53 -1.90 -6.94
CA ILE A 33 3.74 -1.30 -5.63
C ILE A 33 5.08 -1.73 -5.05
N ILE A 34 5.41 -3.02 -5.15
CA ILE A 34 6.70 -3.55 -4.68
C ILE A 34 7.85 -2.89 -5.42
N SER A 35 7.74 -2.74 -6.74
CA SER A 35 8.75 -2.11 -7.56
C SER A 35 8.95 -0.64 -7.18
N ASP A 36 7.87 0.09 -6.99
CA ASP A 36 7.93 1.50 -6.60
C ASP A 36 8.52 1.68 -5.21
N LEU A 37 8.20 0.79 -4.28
CA LEU A 37 8.79 0.81 -2.95
C LEU A 37 10.30 0.56 -3.01
N LYS A 38 10.73 -0.36 -3.87
CA LYS A 38 12.15 -0.65 -4.06
C LYS A 38 12.88 0.57 -4.61
N ASP A 39 12.27 1.28 -5.53
CA ASP A 39 12.84 2.52 -6.08
C ASP A 39 13.03 3.59 -5.01
N ALA A 40 12.20 3.55 -3.97
CA ALA A 40 12.33 4.42 -2.80
C ALA A 40 13.20 3.80 -1.69
N GLU A 41 13.97 2.78 -2.05
CA GLU A 41 14.88 2.05 -1.14
C GLU A 41 14.16 1.31 -0.02
N MET A 42 12.90 0.92 -0.26
CA MET A 42 12.13 0.13 0.69
C MET A 42 11.85 -1.25 0.09
N ILE A 43 12.60 -2.25 0.53
CA ILE A 43 12.47 -3.61 0.03
C ILE A 43 11.38 -4.34 0.82
N VAL A 44 10.37 -4.81 0.09
CA VAL A 44 9.23 -5.51 0.67
C VAL A 44 8.92 -6.73 -0.19
N VAL A 45 8.64 -7.85 0.46
CA VAL A 45 8.19 -9.07 -0.22
C VAL A 45 6.65 -9.16 -0.17
N GLU A 46 6.09 -9.95 -1.07
CA GLU A 46 4.64 -10.11 -1.16
C GLU A 46 4.00 -10.53 0.15
N GLY A 47 4.66 -11.43 0.89
CA GLY A 47 4.15 -11.90 2.18
C GLY A 47 4.00 -10.80 3.22
N THR A 48 4.75 -9.70 3.08
CA THR A 48 4.62 -8.53 3.95
C THR A 48 3.61 -7.53 3.38
N LEU A 49 3.59 -7.38 2.06
CA LEU A 49 2.76 -6.37 1.41
C LEU A 49 1.26 -6.73 1.48
N TYR A 50 0.89 -7.97 1.14
CA TYR A 50 -0.52 -8.34 1.05
C TYR A 50 -1.30 -8.13 2.35
N PRO A 51 -0.77 -8.47 3.53
CA PRO A 51 -1.48 -8.16 4.78
C PRO A 51 -1.73 -6.67 4.98
N LEU A 52 -0.81 -5.82 4.57
CA LEU A 52 -0.98 -4.36 4.66
C LEU A 52 -2.08 -3.87 3.72
N LEU A 53 -2.10 -4.39 2.49
CA LEU A 53 -3.14 -4.06 1.51
C LEU A 53 -4.52 -4.49 2.00
N THR A 54 -4.62 -5.69 2.57
CA THR A 54 -5.86 -6.21 3.13
C THR A 54 -6.35 -5.34 4.28
N ARG A 55 -5.44 -4.95 5.17
CA ARG A 55 -5.78 -4.08 6.30
C ARG A 55 -6.32 -2.75 5.82
N GLN A 56 -5.65 -2.11 4.86
CA GLN A 56 -6.06 -0.82 4.34
C GLN A 56 -7.38 -0.90 3.58
N LYS A 57 -7.61 -2.02 2.87
CA LYS A 57 -8.90 -2.26 2.24
C LYS A 57 -10.01 -2.35 3.29
N ASN A 58 -9.77 -3.10 4.35
CA ASN A 58 -10.76 -3.27 5.42
C ASN A 58 -11.02 -1.97 6.17
N GLN A 59 -10.06 -1.05 6.18
CA GLN A 59 -10.22 0.29 6.73
C GLN A 59 -10.94 1.24 5.78
N GLY A 60 -11.21 0.80 4.56
CA GLY A 60 -11.89 1.63 3.56
C GLY A 60 -10.99 2.62 2.84
N LEU A 61 -9.67 2.50 2.98
CA LEU A 61 -8.72 3.46 2.40
C LEU A 61 -8.38 3.12 0.96
N LEU A 62 -8.47 1.84 0.59
CA LEU A 62 -8.25 1.41 -0.77
C LEU A 62 -9.23 0.30 -1.13
N THR A 63 -9.33 0.02 -2.41
CA THR A 63 -10.13 -1.07 -2.96
C THR A 63 -9.38 -1.71 -4.10
N TYR A 64 -9.97 -2.73 -4.71
CA TYR A 64 -9.37 -3.34 -5.89
C TYR A 64 -10.44 -3.85 -6.83
N ARG A 65 -10.07 -4.02 -8.09
CA ARG A 65 -10.84 -4.79 -9.06
C ARG A 65 -9.94 -5.86 -9.65
N TRP A 66 -10.56 -6.91 -10.18
CA TRP A 66 -9.83 -7.96 -10.85
C TRP A 66 -9.56 -7.54 -12.29
N GLU A 67 -8.30 -7.68 -12.71
CA GLU A 67 -7.88 -7.46 -14.09
C GLU A 67 -7.43 -8.78 -14.69
N GLU A 68 -7.92 -9.09 -15.88
CA GLU A 68 -7.49 -10.28 -16.59
C GLU A 68 -6.07 -10.11 -17.11
N SER A 69 -5.31 -11.21 -17.05
CA SER A 69 -3.97 -11.25 -17.58
C SER A 69 -3.96 -12.20 -18.77
N PRO A 70 -3.41 -11.79 -19.94
CA PRO A 70 -3.35 -12.67 -21.11
C PRO A 70 -2.52 -13.93 -20.90
N GLN A 71 -1.63 -13.94 -19.91
CA GLN A 71 -0.66 -15.01 -19.71
C GLN A 71 -0.71 -15.61 -18.31
N GLY A 72 -1.81 -15.46 -17.60
CA GLY A 72 -1.90 -15.99 -16.26
C GLY A 72 -3.23 -15.74 -15.60
N PRO A 73 -3.35 -16.04 -14.31
CA PRO A 73 -4.59 -15.81 -13.59
C PRO A 73 -4.87 -14.29 -13.46
N PRO A 74 -6.13 -13.93 -13.23
CA PRO A 74 -6.48 -12.53 -12.98
C PRO A 74 -5.69 -11.96 -11.79
N ARG A 75 -5.41 -10.67 -11.84
CA ARG A 75 -4.68 -9.98 -10.78
C ARG A 75 -5.52 -8.86 -10.21
N LYS A 76 -5.29 -8.56 -8.94
CA LYS A 76 -5.93 -7.43 -8.28
C LYS A 76 -5.26 -6.14 -8.71
N TYR A 77 -6.06 -5.18 -9.13
CA TYR A 77 -5.62 -3.85 -9.50
C TYR A 77 -6.14 -2.88 -8.46
N TYR A 78 -5.26 -2.37 -7.63
CA TYR A 78 -5.62 -1.59 -6.45
C TYR A 78 -5.82 -0.12 -6.78
N SER A 79 -6.77 0.50 -6.09
CA SER A 79 -7.11 1.92 -6.26
C SER A 79 -7.30 2.56 -4.90
N LEU A 80 -6.94 3.83 -4.81
CA LEU A 80 -7.22 4.63 -3.62
C LEU A 80 -8.70 5.01 -3.65
N THR A 81 -9.39 4.88 -2.52
CA THR A 81 -10.77 5.31 -2.39
C THR A 81 -10.82 6.82 -2.12
N GLU A 82 -12.01 7.41 -2.22
CA GLU A 82 -12.20 8.81 -1.82
C GLU A 82 -11.83 9.00 -0.35
N GLN A 83 -12.25 8.07 0.50
CA GLN A 83 -11.88 8.08 1.92
C GLN A 83 -10.37 7.99 2.10
N GLY A 84 -9.69 7.17 1.29
CA GLY A 84 -8.25 7.05 1.31
C GLY A 84 -7.56 8.34 0.90
N ARG A 85 -8.10 9.04 -0.11
CA ARG A 85 -7.57 10.35 -0.53
C ARG A 85 -7.69 11.39 0.58
N ASP A 86 -8.85 11.42 1.25
CA ASP A 86 -9.09 12.35 2.35
C ASP A 86 -8.14 12.05 3.52
N TYR A 87 -7.97 10.78 3.85
CA TYR A 87 -7.06 10.36 4.90
C TYR A 87 -5.63 10.76 4.60
N LEU A 88 -5.18 10.52 3.36
CA LEU A 88 -3.83 10.87 2.93
C LEU A 88 -3.62 12.38 2.98
N LYS A 89 -4.62 13.15 2.60
CA LYS A 89 -4.57 14.62 2.67
C LYS A 89 -4.38 15.07 4.12
N GLU A 90 -5.08 14.46 5.07
CA GLU A 90 -4.91 14.77 6.48
C GLU A 90 -3.51 14.43 6.97
N LEU A 91 -2.97 13.29 6.54
CA LEU A 91 -1.59 12.92 6.89
C LEU A 91 -0.59 13.93 6.36
N HIS A 92 -0.74 14.41 5.13
CA HIS A 92 0.13 15.43 4.56
C HIS A 92 0.07 16.73 5.36
N GLN A 93 -1.09 17.11 5.85
CA GLN A 93 -1.26 18.32 6.63
C GLN A 93 -0.65 18.22 8.03
N SER A 94 -0.46 17.00 8.54
CA SER A 94 0.09 16.76 9.87
C SER A 94 1.62 16.84 9.92
N TRP A 95 2.28 16.93 8.78
CA TRP A 95 3.75 16.92 8.68
C TRP A 95 4.33 18.34 8.61
#